data_2fdd936e1430438f1924d0e73669a348
#
_entry.id   2fdd936e1430438f1924d0e73669a348
#
_cell.length_a   1.000
_cell.length_b   1.000
_cell.length_c   1.000
_cell.angle_alpha   90.00
_cell.angle_beta   90.00
_cell.angle_gamma   90.00
#
_symmetry.space_group_name_H-M   'P 1'
#
loop_
_entity.id
_entity.type
_entity.pdbx_description
1 polymer ?
#
loop_
_entity_poly.entity_id
_entity_poly.type
_entity_poly.pdbx_seq_one_letter_code
_entity_poly.pdbx_strand_id
1 'polypeptide(L)'
;MYPVEIANIEDGDLAEFLKRAKPRTDRALVDLIVWCWGMMILGIVPFILLPSIWTFLLASAVVTSRMGALLALAHDAQHAAFLPDKKWNDLIAAWFCAYPVGSIFGSSRAVHMAHHKLLGHPDDPDRNFHLEDNKSTAREFVVHFARLVFGGQVWTSIIKNGLLRPLKRDKKDAELVVLQRTGHPEILNLVPVQLVLWGALWLASGQWWLYFALWLLPIFTTGTFLGFLRGFVDHARLKDDQDGPMEGRLVTVLNVGPVARWYLAPFDFKYHAEHHLFPTVPHYFLEELHTILQKNSEIRKHYICRNSYAQFLKEYWHQIRYQPATVSEQG
;
A
#
# COMPACT_ATOMS: atom_id res chain seq x y z
N MET A 1 -6.31 -0.75 -17.09
CA MET A 1 -6.61 -0.36 -18.50
C MET A 1 -6.24 1.09 -18.59
N TYR A 2 -5.27 1.45 -19.42
CA TYR A 2 -4.85 2.84 -19.59
C TYR A 2 -6.06 3.70 -19.95
N PRO A 3 -6.14 4.98 -19.53
CA PRO A 3 -7.06 5.89 -20.18
C PRO A 3 -6.85 5.73 -21.70
N VAL A 4 -7.94 5.52 -22.44
CA VAL A 4 -7.91 5.25 -23.90
C VAL A 4 -7.10 6.33 -24.65
N GLU A 5 -7.04 7.54 -24.09
CA GLU A 5 -6.28 8.68 -24.61
C GLU A 5 -4.75 8.49 -24.57
N ILE A 6 -4.20 7.86 -23.49
CA ILE A 6 -2.75 7.65 -23.37
C ILE A 6 -2.27 6.52 -24.28
N ALA A 7 -3.11 5.51 -24.54
CA ALA A 7 -2.77 4.40 -25.41
C ALA A 7 -2.55 4.84 -26.89
N ASN A 8 -3.07 6.01 -27.28
CA ASN A 8 -2.98 6.57 -28.64
C ASN A 8 -1.86 7.61 -28.80
N ILE A 9 -1.06 7.87 -27.74
CA ILE A 9 0.03 8.83 -27.83
C ILE A 9 1.25 8.18 -28.47
N GLU A 10 1.60 8.62 -29.67
CA GLU A 10 2.83 8.22 -30.35
C GLU A 10 4.02 8.97 -29.72
N ASP A 11 4.75 8.31 -28.83
CA ASP A 11 5.98 8.79 -28.21
C ASP A 11 7.07 7.74 -28.38
N GLY A 12 8.04 8.04 -29.24
CA GLY A 12 9.12 7.12 -29.58
C GLY A 12 10.00 6.77 -28.38
N ASP A 13 10.30 7.73 -27.53
CA ASP A 13 11.13 7.56 -26.32
C ASP A 13 10.41 6.63 -25.33
N LEU A 14 9.11 6.82 -25.13
CA LEU A 14 8.28 5.98 -24.27
C LEU A 14 8.18 4.55 -24.82
N ALA A 15 7.98 4.39 -26.12
CA ALA A 15 7.90 3.07 -26.75
C ALA A 15 9.21 2.27 -26.63
N GLU A 16 10.37 2.94 -26.81
CA GLU A 16 11.67 2.34 -26.63
C GLU A 16 11.92 1.96 -25.15
N PHE A 17 11.59 2.88 -24.23
CA PHE A 17 11.68 2.63 -22.80
C PHE A 17 10.87 1.39 -22.38
N LEU A 18 9.61 1.29 -22.78
CA LEU A 18 8.72 0.18 -22.41
C LEU A 18 9.21 -1.19 -22.92
N LYS A 19 9.96 -1.23 -24.02
CA LYS A 19 10.58 -2.48 -24.52
C LYS A 19 11.64 -3.00 -23.56
N ARG A 20 12.44 -2.12 -22.94
CA ARG A 20 13.54 -2.48 -22.03
C ARG A 20 13.15 -2.50 -20.54
N ALA A 21 12.11 -1.78 -20.16
CA ALA A 21 11.62 -1.71 -18.77
C ALA A 21 10.88 -2.99 -18.37
N LYS A 22 11.63 -4.08 -18.25
CA LYS A 22 11.11 -5.42 -17.91
C LYS A 22 11.63 -5.88 -16.55
N PRO A 23 10.89 -6.76 -15.86
CA PRO A 23 11.31 -7.35 -14.60
C PRO A 23 12.68 -8.04 -14.73
N ARG A 24 13.52 -7.88 -13.69
CA ARG A 24 14.86 -8.45 -13.61
C ARG A 24 15.01 -9.28 -12.34
N THR A 25 15.42 -10.53 -12.47
CA THR A 25 15.56 -11.47 -11.36
C THR A 25 16.60 -11.01 -10.33
N ASP A 26 17.75 -10.50 -10.78
CA ASP A 26 18.82 -10.01 -9.91
C ASP A 26 18.33 -8.85 -9.01
N ARG A 27 17.62 -7.88 -9.59
CA ARG A 27 17.03 -6.75 -8.83
C ARG A 27 15.98 -7.23 -7.84
N ALA A 28 15.02 -8.04 -8.28
CA ALA A 28 13.97 -8.57 -7.44
C ALA A 28 14.53 -9.35 -6.22
N LEU A 29 15.55 -10.17 -6.43
CA LEU A 29 16.17 -10.92 -5.34
C LEU A 29 16.99 -10.04 -4.39
N VAL A 30 17.70 -9.02 -4.89
CA VAL A 30 18.38 -8.05 -4.02
C VAL A 30 17.36 -7.27 -3.18
N ASP A 31 16.27 -6.79 -3.78
CA ASP A 31 15.25 -6.03 -3.07
C ASP A 31 14.55 -6.90 -2.02
N LEU A 32 14.25 -8.15 -2.32
CA LEU A 32 13.63 -9.07 -1.39
C LEU A 32 14.58 -9.51 -0.28
N ILE A 33 15.76 -10.05 -0.65
CA ILE A 33 16.66 -10.72 0.31
C ILE A 33 17.43 -9.69 1.13
N VAL A 34 17.99 -8.67 0.48
CA VAL A 34 18.87 -7.70 1.18
C VAL A 34 18.02 -6.59 1.81
N TRP A 35 17.22 -5.89 0.99
CA TRP A 35 16.52 -4.70 1.45
C TRP A 35 15.26 -4.96 2.29
N CYS A 36 14.61 -6.13 2.13
CA CYS A 36 13.50 -6.49 3.01
C CYS A 36 13.98 -7.40 4.14
N TRP A 37 14.24 -8.66 3.86
CA TRP A 37 14.54 -9.66 4.90
C TRP A 37 15.86 -9.41 5.63
N GLY A 38 16.93 -9.08 4.91
CA GLY A 38 18.24 -8.77 5.50
C GLY A 38 18.18 -7.58 6.46
N MET A 39 17.51 -6.51 6.06
CA MET A 39 17.31 -5.35 6.93
C MET A 39 16.43 -5.67 8.15
N MET A 40 15.41 -6.52 8.03
CA MET A 40 14.63 -6.98 9.19
C MET A 40 15.51 -7.75 10.19
N ILE A 41 16.32 -8.68 9.68
CA ILE A 41 17.28 -9.45 10.51
C ILE A 41 18.26 -8.50 11.21
N LEU A 42 18.87 -7.56 10.47
CA LEU A 42 19.77 -6.56 11.03
C LEU A 42 19.11 -5.67 12.10
N GLY A 43 17.83 -5.37 11.94
CA GLY A 43 17.06 -4.61 12.94
C GLY A 43 16.75 -5.41 14.20
N ILE A 44 16.51 -6.73 14.07
CA ILE A 44 16.14 -7.60 15.20
C ILE A 44 17.36 -8.08 15.99
N VAL A 45 18.48 -8.35 15.34
CA VAL A 45 19.71 -8.88 15.97
C VAL A 45 20.18 -8.05 17.17
N PRO A 46 20.22 -6.70 17.15
CA PRO A 46 20.57 -5.91 18.31
C PRO A 46 19.71 -6.19 19.54
N PHE A 47 18.39 -6.39 19.34
CA PHE A 47 17.50 -6.75 20.44
C PHE A 47 17.77 -8.14 21.00
N ILE A 48 18.07 -9.12 20.15
CA ILE A 48 18.40 -10.49 20.60
C ILE A 48 19.69 -10.50 21.42
N LEU A 49 20.71 -9.76 20.98
CA LEU A 49 22.04 -9.73 21.62
C LEU A 49 22.06 -8.85 22.87
N LEU A 50 21.36 -7.73 22.85
CA LEU A 50 21.35 -6.69 23.92
C LEU A 50 19.91 -6.24 24.18
N PRO A 51 19.08 -7.06 24.86
CA PRO A 51 17.67 -6.74 25.10
C PRO A 51 17.52 -5.46 25.91
N SER A 52 16.91 -4.44 25.30
CA SER A 52 16.58 -3.18 25.92
C SER A 52 15.39 -2.53 25.22
N ILE A 53 14.77 -1.54 25.86
CA ILE A 53 13.68 -0.78 25.23
C ILE A 53 14.15 -0.10 23.93
N TRP A 54 15.38 0.38 23.87
CA TRP A 54 15.91 1.07 22.70
C TRP A 54 16.14 0.13 21.52
N THR A 55 16.71 -1.05 21.77
CA THR A 55 16.90 -2.06 20.74
C THR A 55 15.58 -2.67 20.28
N PHE A 56 14.57 -2.77 21.17
CA PHE A 56 13.22 -3.16 20.82
C PHE A 56 12.54 -2.11 19.93
N LEU A 57 12.64 -0.83 20.26
CA LEU A 57 12.09 0.26 19.45
C LEU A 57 12.75 0.32 18.05
N LEU A 58 14.08 0.13 18.00
CA LEU A 58 14.80 0.03 16.74
C LEU A 58 14.29 -1.15 15.89
N ALA A 59 14.19 -2.34 16.48
CA ALA A 59 13.69 -3.53 15.81
C ALA A 59 12.26 -3.30 15.29
N SER A 60 11.37 -2.76 16.12
CA SER A 60 9.99 -2.45 15.75
C SER A 60 9.91 -1.45 14.59
N ALA A 61 10.73 -0.40 14.62
CA ALA A 61 10.80 0.60 13.57
C ALA A 61 11.24 -0.01 12.23
N VAL A 62 12.32 -0.80 12.24
CA VAL A 62 12.85 -1.44 11.03
C VAL A 62 11.86 -2.47 10.48
N VAL A 63 11.35 -3.37 11.33
CA VAL A 63 10.39 -4.42 10.91
C VAL A 63 9.14 -3.81 10.30
N THR A 64 8.53 -2.81 10.95
CA THR A 64 7.35 -2.13 10.42
C THR A 64 7.59 -1.52 9.04
N SER A 65 8.73 -0.83 8.88
CA SER A 65 9.09 -0.25 7.60
C SER A 65 9.28 -1.32 6.51
N ARG A 66 9.97 -2.40 6.83
CA ARG A 66 10.25 -3.46 5.85
C ARG A 66 9.01 -4.30 5.52
N MET A 67 8.02 -4.36 6.41
CA MET A 67 6.70 -4.90 6.07
C MET A 67 6.02 -4.09 4.95
N GLY A 68 6.10 -2.76 5.02
CA GLY A 68 5.66 -1.89 3.92
C GLY A 68 6.42 -2.13 2.62
N ALA A 69 7.74 -2.38 2.71
CA ALA A 69 8.56 -2.73 1.55
C ALA A 69 8.17 -4.09 0.94
N LEU A 70 7.89 -5.11 1.76
CA LEU A 70 7.36 -6.40 1.28
C LEU A 70 6.02 -6.25 0.56
N LEU A 71 5.12 -5.40 1.09
CA LEU A 71 3.86 -5.09 0.42
C LEU A 71 4.08 -4.37 -0.92
N ALA A 72 5.09 -3.50 -1.03
CA ALA A 72 5.44 -2.85 -2.28
C ALA A 72 5.93 -3.86 -3.34
N LEU A 73 6.77 -4.85 -2.96
CA LEU A 73 7.17 -5.92 -3.88
C LEU A 73 6.00 -6.85 -4.25
N ALA A 74 5.12 -7.17 -3.29
CA ALA A 74 3.90 -7.92 -3.56
C ALA A 74 2.98 -7.17 -4.54
N HIS A 75 2.90 -5.86 -4.43
CA HIS A 75 2.14 -4.99 -5.31
C HIS A 75 2.71 -4.99 -6.75
N ASP A 76 4.03 -4.86 -6.96
CA ASP A 76 4.64 -5.06 -8.27
C ASP A 76 4.30 -6.43 -8.86
N ALA A 77 4.36 -7.47 -8.02
CA ALA A 77 4.03 -8.82 -8.46
C ALA A 77 2.57 -8.99 -8.88
N GLN A 78 1.64 -8.21 -8.32
CA GLN A 78 0.23 -8.22 -8.76
C GLN A 78 0.09 -7.83 -10.22
N HIS A 79 1.00 -7.00 -10.74
CA HIS A 79 1.08 -6.57 -12.13
C HIS A 79 2.10 -7.37 -12.97
N ALA A 80 2.63 -8.47 -12.43
CA ALA A 80 3.71 -9.25 -13.05
C ALA A 80 4.98 -8.42 -13.35
N ALA A 81 5.24 -7.40 -12.51
CA ALA A 81 6.38 -6.48 -12.61
C ALA A 81 7.53 -6.82 -11.64
N PHE A 82 7.42 -7.89 -10.84
CA PHE A 82 8.45 -8.27 -9.86
C PHE A 82 9.47 -9.26 -10.45
N LEU A 83 9.03 -10.38 -11.03
CA LEU A 83 9.90 -11.38 -11.67
C LEU A 83 9.46 -11.64 -13.11
N PRO A 84 10.42 -12.01 -14.02
CA PRO A 84 10.11 -12.27 -15.43
C PRO A 84 9.17 -13.46 -15.65
N ASP A 85 9.39 -14.56 -14.91
CA ASP A 85 8.52 -15.75 -14.99
C ASP A 85 7.30 -15.58 -14.09
N LYS A 86 6.12 -15.66 -14.67
CA LYS A 86 4.85 -15.42 -13.98
C LYS A 86 4.61 -16.39 -12.81
N LYS A 87 4.98 -17.66 -12.95
CA LYS A 87 4.77 -18.66 -11.90
C LYS A 87 5.64 -18.35 -10.68
N TRP A 88 6.92 -18.04 -10.91
CA TRP A 88 7.83 -17.66 -9.84
C TRP A 88 7.52 -16.29 -9.26
N ASN A 89 7.07 -15.34 -10.09
CA ASN A 89 6.56 -14.04 -9.64
C ASN A 89 5.45 -14.22 -8.59
N ASP A 90 4.44 -15.01 -8.92
CA ASP A 90 3.28 -15.20 -8.04
C ASP A 90 3.65 -16.01 -6.79
N LEU A 91 4.44 -17.08 -6.95
CA LEU A 91 4.85 -17.94 -5.85
C LEU A 91 5.71 -17.19 -4.84
N ILE A 92 6.78 -16.54 -5.30
CA ILE A 92 7.72 -15.84 -4.41
C ILE A 92 7.04 -14.63 -3.75
N ALA A 93 6.26 -13.88 -4.50
CA ALA A 93 5.51 -12.75 -3.92
C ALA A 93 4.49 -13.20 -2.88
N ALA A 94 3.76 -14.29 -3.11
CA ALA A 94 2.82 -14.81 -2.12
C ALA A 94 3.54 -15.25 -0.84
N TRP A 95 4.54 -16.13 -0.95
CA TRP A 95 5.15 -16.78 0.19
C TRP A 95 6.16 -15.91 0.96
N PHE A 96 6.87 -15.01 0.28
CA PHE A 96 7.94 -14.23 0.88
C PHE A 96 7.64 -12.73 1.01
N CYS A 97 6.56 -12.24 0.36
CA CYS A 97 6.16 -10.84 0.49
C CYS A 97 4.78 -10.69 1.16
N ALA A 98 3.73 -11.34 0.63
CA ALA A 98 2.36 -11.12 1.08
C ALA A 98 2.00 -11.87 2.37
N TYR A 99 2.15 -13.22 2.42
CA TYR A 99 1.80 -14.01 3.59
C TYR A 99 2.55 -13.61 4.87
N PRO A 100 3.84 -13.26 4.84
CA PRO A 100 4.54 -12.75 6.02
C PRO A 100 3.87 -11.54 6.67
N VAL A 101 3.28 -10.66 5.88
CA VAL A 101 2.61 -9.45 6.38
C VAL A 101 1.08 -9.60 6.51
N GLY A 102 0.60 -10.84 6.48
CA GLY A 102 -0.82 -11.15 6.70
C GLY A 102 -1.74 -10.85 5.51
N SER A 103 -1.19 -10.59 4.32
CA SER A 103 -1.94 -10.34 3.08
C SER A 103 -2.14 -11.63 2.28
N ILE A 104 -3.34 -11.85 1.76
CA ILE A 104 -3.65 -12.97 0.87
C ILE A 104 -3.44 -12.51 -0.57
N PHE A 105 -2.39 -12.98 -1.21
CA PHE A 105 -1.89 -12.46 -2.49
C PHE A 105 -2.93 -12.44 -3.62
N GLY A 106 -3.66 -13.53 -3.83
CA GLY A 106 -4.67 -13.61 -4.89
C GLY A 106 -5.86 -12.69 -4.66
N SER A 107 -6.35 -12.61 -3.41
CA SER A 107 -7.44 -11.69 -3.05
C SER A 107 -7.00 -10.24 -3.17
N SER A 108 -5.79 -9.92 -2.68
CA SER A 108 -5.23 -8.58 -2.78
C SER A 108 -5.03 -8.14 -4.23
N ARG A 109 -4.53 -9.05 -5.10
CA ARG A 109 -4.45 -8.79 -6.55
C ARG A 109 -5.82 -8.48 -7.16
N ALA A 110 -6.85 -9.26 -6.84
CA ALA A 110 -8.19 -9.06 -7.40
C ALA A 110 -8.77 -7.69 -7.02
N VAL A 111 -8.61 -7.28 -5.75
CA VAL A 111 -9.03 -5.96 -5.26
C VAL A 111 -8.23 -4.87 -5.96
N HIS A 112 -6.92 -4.99 -6.01
CA HIS A 112 -6.03 -3.99 -6.60
C HIS A 112 -6.25 -3.81 -8.11
N MET A 113 -6.46 -4.90 -8.86
CA MET A 113 -6.81 -4.81 -10.28
C MET A 113 -8.18 -4.17 -10.51
N ALA A 114 -9.14 -4.38 -9.59
CA ALA A 114 -10.42 -3.69 -9.64
C ALA A 114 -10.27 -2.19 -9.34
N HIS A 115 -9.43 -1.82 -8.36
CA HIS A 115 -9.07 -0.45 -8.04
C HIS A 115 -8.47 0.29 -9.25
N HIS A 116 -7.46 -0.28 -9.92
CA HIS A 116 -6.89 0.32 -11.15
C HIS A 116 -7.94 0.56 -12.25
N LYS A 117 -8.95 -0.30 -12.33
CA LYS A 117 -10.03 -0.18 -13.31
C LYS A 117 -11.09 0.84 -12.93
N LEU A 118 -11.34 1.00 -11.62
CA LEU A 118 -12.47 1.74 -11.07
C LEU A 118 -12.03 2.99 -10.30
N LEU A 119 -10.76 3.38 -10.39
CA LEU A 119 -10.25 4.55 -9.67
C LEU A 119 -11.14 5.79 -9.90
N GLY A 120 -11.62 6.38 -8.81
CA GLY A 120 -12.56 7.49 -8.85
C GLY A 120 -14.03 7.11 -9.02
N HIS A 121 -14.35 5.84 -9.32
CA HIS A 121 -15.73 5.36 -9.43
C HIS A 121 -16.32 5.00 -8.04
N PRO A 122 -17.64 5.16 -7.81
CA PRO A 122 -18.27 4.73 -6.56
C PRO A 122 -18.05 3.28 -6.14
N ASP A 123 -17.81 2.39 -7.10
CA ASP A 123 -17.54 0.96 -6.88
C ASP A 123 -16.05 0.63 -6.73
N ASP A 124 -15.15 1.63 -6.65
CA ASP A 124 -13.74 1.42 -6.36
C ASP A 124 -13.59 0.74 -4.99
N PRO A 125 -13.01 -0.48 -4.91
CA PRO A 125 -12.89 -1.21 -3.65
C PRO A 125 -11.96 -0.51 -2.63
N ASP A 126 -11.05 0.35 -3.10
CA ASP A 126 -10.12 1.10 -2.26
C ASP A 126 -10.62 2.53 -1.94
N ARG A 127 -11.90 2.81 -2.23
CA ARG A 127 -12.53 4.11 -1.98
C ARG A 127 -12.36 4.61 -0.53
N ASN A 128 -12.32 3.70 0.44
CA ASN A 128 -12.10 4.05 1.84
C ASN A 128 -10.74 4.69 2.13
N PHE A 129 -9.72 4.43 1.29
CA PHE A 129 -8.42 5.10 1.38
C PHE A 129 -8.50 6.55 0.96
N HIS A 130 -9.40 6.89 0.06
CA HIS A 130 -9.51 8.24 -0.51
C HIS A 130 -10.16 9.23 0.45
N LEU A 131 -10.77 8.80 1.55
CA LEU A 131 -11.67 9.59 2.40
C LEU A 131 -12.62 10.41 1.51
N GLU A 132 -13.39 9.69 0.72
CA GLU A 132 -14.20 10.19 -0.38
C GLU A 132 -15.04 11.41 -0.03
N ASP A 133 -15.21 12.25 -1.02
CA ASP A 133 -16.08 13.42 -1.08
C ASP A 133 -15.63 14.63 -0.25
N ASN A 134 -14.42 14.67 0.31
CA ASN A 134 -13.91 15.80 1.11
C ASN A 134 -14.91 16.27 2.20
N LYS A 135 -15.77 15.36 2.67
CA LYS A 135 -16.79 15.64 3.69
C LYS A 135 -16.27 15.40 5.10
N SER A 136 -15.05 14.89 5.23
CA SER A 136 -14.46 14.64 6.54
C SER A 136 -14.19 15.95 7.25
N THR A 137 -14.78 16.10 8.42
CA THR A 137 -14.40 17.16 9.35
C THR A 137 -13.01 16.85 9.93
N ALA A 138 -12.31 17.86 10.44
CA ALA A 138 -11.03 17.68 11.13
C ALA A 138 -11.14 16.63 12.25
N ARG A 139 -12.27 16.55 12.97
CA ARG A 139 -12.51 15.53 13.99
C ARG A 139 -12.59 14.12 13.41
N GLU A 140 -13.33 13.93 12.34
CA GLU A 140 -13.46 12.63 11.67
C GLU A 140 -12.12 12.14 11.12
N PHE A 141 -11.36 13.04 10.52
CA PHE A 141 -10.01 12.76 10.04
C PHE A 141 -9.11 12.25 11.17
N VAL A 142 -9.03 13.00 12.28
CA VAL A 142 -8.21 12.59 13.43
C VAL A 142 -8.69 11.27 14.03
N VAL A 143 -10.00 11.09 14.19
CA VAL A 143 -10.58 9.86 14.74
C VAL A 143 -10.31 8.66 13.83
N HIS A 144 -10.42 8.86 12.50
CA HIS A 144 -10.12 7.81 11.53
C HIS A 144 -8.67 7.31 11.68
N PHE A 145 -7.70 8.20 11.59
CA PHE A 145 -6.29 7.83 11.70
C PHE A 145 -5.89 7.35 13.10
N ALA A 146 -6.46 7.92 14.17
CA ALA A 146 -6.25 7.41 15.51
C ALA A 146 -6.76 5.96 15.67
N ARG A 147 -7.93 5.64 15.14
CA ARG A 147 -8.43 4.25 15.14
C ARG A 147 -7.48 3.28 14.44
N LEU A 148 -6.85 3.69 13.34
CA LEU A 148 -5.89 2.85 12.64
C LEU A 148 -4.65 2.57 13.51
N VAL A 149 -4.09 3.60 14.16
CA VAL A 149 -2.93 3.47 15.06
C VAL A 149 -3.21 2.49 16.21
N PHE A 150 -4.42 2.50 16.76
CA PHE A 150 -4.82 1.60 17.85
C PHE A 150 -5.44 0.27 17.38
N GLY A 151 -5.33 -0.05 16.09
CA GLY A 151 -5.86 -1.31 15.54
C GLY A 151 -7.39 -1.39 15.52
N GLY A 152 -8.09 -0.27 15.70
CA GLY A 152 -9.54 -0.25 15.84
C GLY A 152 -10.30 -0.77 14.61
N GLN A 153 -9.73 -0.65 13.43
CA GLN A 153 -10.31 -1.22 12.21
C GLN A 153 -10.29 -2.74 12.23
N VAL A 154 -9.16 -3.33 12.65
CA VAL A 154 -9.02 -4.77 12.76
C VAL A 154 -9.94 -5.32 13.86
N TRP A 155 -9.95 -4.68 15.04
CA TRP A 155 -10.86 -5.07 16.12
C TRP A 155 -12.32 -4.97 15.71
N THR A 156 -12.70 -3.90 15.03
CA THR A 156 -14.06 -3.74 14.50
C THR A 156 -14.39 -4.84 13.49
N SER A 157 -13.48 -5.20 12.63
CA SER A 157 -13.64 -6.27 11.63
C SER A 157 -13.77 -7.63 12.31
N ILE A 158 -12.91 -7.95 13.30
CA ILE A 158 -12.97 -9.19 14.07
C ILE A 158 -14.30 -9.29 14.82
N ILE A 159 -14.73 -8.24 15.50
CA ILE A 159 -15.98 -8.23 16.27
C ILE A 159 -17.19 -8.36 15.32
N LYS A 160 -17.27 -7.53 14.30
CA LYS A 160 -18.41 -7.57 13.35
C LYS A 160 -18.48 -8.88 12.57
N ASN A 161 -17.35 -9.38 12.13
CA ASN A 161 -17.29 -10.51 11.21
C ASN A 161 -17.05 -11.86 11.92
N GLY A 162 -16.37 -11.85 13.06
CA GLY A 162 -16.07 -13.06 13.83
C GLY A 162 -17.15 -13.41 14.88
N LEU A 163 -17.59 -12.44 15.68
CA LEU A 163 -18.55 -12.68 16.78
C LEU A 163 -20.02 -12.47 16.39
N LEU A 164 -20.32 -11.49 15.54
CA LEU A 164 -21.70 -11.06 15.28
C LEU A 164 -22.30 -11.65 14.00
N ARG A 165 -21.52 -12.33 13.18
CA ARG A 165 -21.94 -12.82 11.86
C ARG A 165 -22.66 -14.17 11.77
N PRO A 166 -22.66 -15.07 12.73
CA PRO A 166 -23.52 -16.28 12.64
C PRO A 166 -25.00 -15.97 12.50
N LEU A 167 -25.44 -14.72 12.79
CA LEU A 167 -26.84 -14.37 12.96
C LEU A 167 -27.51 -13.56 11.85
N LYS A 168 -26.74 -12.93 10.90
CA LYS A 168 -27.36 -12.16 9.80
C LYS A 168 -26.54 -12.22 8.51
N ARG A 169 -27.07 -12.94 7.54
CA ARG A 169 -26.53 -13.07 6.19
C ARG A 169 -27.17 -12.00 5.28
N ASP A 170 -26.71 -10.75 5.37
CA ASP A 170 -27.12 -9.71 4.44
C ASP A 170 -26.10 -9.55 3.30
N LYS A 171 -26.62 -9.56 2.06
CA LYS A 171 -25.86 -9.70 0.81
C LYS A 171 -25.15 -8.42 0.32
N LYS A 172 -25.06 -7.35 1.12
CA LYS A 172 -24.65 -6.02 0.65
C LYS A 172 -23.26 -5.52 1.05
N ASP A 173 -22.50 -6.24 1.85
CA ASP A 173 -21.16 -5.77 2.25
C ASP A 173 -20.08 -6.21 1.25
N ALA A 174 -19.73 -5.31 0.34
CA ALA A 174 -18.76 -5.55 -0.74
C ALA A 174 -17.35 -5.96 -0.24
N GLU A 175 -16.88 -5.43 0.86
CA GLU A 175 -15.55 -5.77 1.44
C GLU A 175 -15.44 -7.24 1.86
N LEU A 176 -16.56 -7.84 2.30
CA LEU A 176 -16.58 -9.24 2.71
C LEU A 176 -16.89 -10.17 1.53
N VAL A 177 -17.50 -9.66 0.47
CA VAL A 177 -17.74 -10.39 -0.77
C VAL A 177 -16.41 -10.77 -1.44
N VAL A 178 -15.36 -9.97 -1.32
CA VAL A 178 -14.02 -10.30 -1.84
C VAL A 178 -13.41 -11.46 -1.06
N LEU A 179 -13.46 -11.47 0.29
CA LEU A 179 -13.01 -12.59 1.12
C LEU A 179 -13.90 -13.84 0.97
N GLN A 180 -15.21 -13.69 0.67
CA GLN A 180 -16.12 -14.81 0.49
C GLN A 180 -16.20 -15.35 -0.95
N ARG A 181 -16.01 -14.50 -1.97
CA ARG A 181 -15.94 -14.96 -3.37
C ARG A 181 -14.64 -15.70 -3.68
N THR A 182 -13.60 -15.35 -2.97
CA THR A 182 -12.34 -16.06 -3.11
C THR A 182 -12.30 -17.27 -2.21
N GLY A 183 -13.25 -17.87 -1.61
CA GLY A 183 -13.19 -19.15 -0.86
C GLY A 183 -11.84 -19.89 -0.98
N HIS A 184 -10.79 -19.11 -1.00
CA HIS A 184 -9.49 -19.48 -1.53
C HIS A 184 -8.74 -20.28 -0.48
N PRO A 185 -8.25 -21.46 -0.86
CA PRO A 185 -7.35 -22.24 -0.02
C PRO A 185 -6.06 -21.47 0.37
N GLU A 186 -5.80 -20.31 -0.22
CA GLU A 186 -4.65 -19.45 0.10
C GLU A 186 -4.59 -19.00 1.57
N ILE A 187 -5.74 -18.83 2.24
CA ILE A 187 -5.72 -18.50 3.67
C ILE A 187 -5.05 -19.61 4.50
N LEU A 188 -5.14 -20.86 4.04
CA LEU A 188 -4.47 -22.00 4.69
C LEU A 188 -2.94 -21.92 4.54
N ASN A 189 -2.44 -21.27 3.50
CA ASN A 189 -1.00 -21.05 3.28
C ASN A 189 -0.44 -19.95 4.20
N LEU A 190 -1.27 -18.97 4.57
CA LEU A 190 -0.87 -17.90 5.49
C LEU A 190 -0.51 -18.46 6.87
N VAL A 191 -1.29 -19.41 7.40
CA VAL A 191 -1.09 -19.97 8.74
C VAL A 191 0.31 -20.58 8.93
N PRO A 192 0.78 -21.51 8.08
CA PRO A 192 2.12 -22.09 8.24
C PRO A 192 3.24 -21.05 8.14
N VAL A 193 3.10 -20.02 7.28
CA VAL A 193 4.09 -18.93 7.20
C VAL A 193 4.17 -18.16 8.52
N GLN A 194 3.03 -17.82 9.12
CA GLN A 194 2.99 -17.15 10.42
C GLN A 194 3.55 -18.02 11.55
N LEU A 195 3.28 -19.32 11.54
CA LEU A 195 3.84 -20.28 12.52
C LEU A 195 5.36 -20.41 12.38
N VAL A 196 5.89 -20.44 11.13
CA VAL A 196 7.34 -20.45 10.86
C VAL A 196 7.99 -19.18 11.39
N LEU A 197 7.41 -18.01 11.14
CA LEU A 197 7.92 -16.73 11.64
C LEU A 197 7.92 -16.66 13.16
N TRP A 198 6.83 -17.11 13.79
CA TRP A 198 6.74 -17.19 15.24
C TRP A 198 7.81 -18.13 15.82
N GLY A 199 7.93 -19.35 15.27
CA GLY A 199 8.91 -20.33 15.70
C GLY A 199 10.35 -19.84 15.51
N ALA A 200 10.66 -19.22 14.37
CA ALA A 200 11.99 -18.68 14.08
C ALA A 200 12.39 -17.57 15.07
N LEU A 201 11.49 -16.62 15.35
CA LEU A 201 11.74 -15.55 16.33
C LEU A 201 11.87 -16.12 17.75
N TRP A 202 11.04 -17.08 18.12
CA TRP A 202 11.14 -17.73 19.43
C TRP A 202 12.47 -18.49 19.59
N LEU A 203 12.85 -19.31 18.63
CA LEU A 203 14.12 -20.05 18.66
C LEU A 203 15.33 -19.12 18.70
N ALA A 204 15.31 -18.04 17.94
CA ALA A 204 16.42 -17.08 17.87
C ALA A 204 16.55 -16.22 19.14
N SER A 205 15.44 -15.87 19.81
CA SER A 205 15.45 -14.95 20.97
C SER A 205 15.22 -15.61 22.32
N GLY A 206 14.72 -16.85 22.35
CA GLY A 206 14.20 -17.48 23.55
C GLY A 206 12.87 -16.90 24.05
N GLN A 207 12.27 -15.93 23.33
CA GLN A 207 11.11 -15.16 23.78
C GLN A 207 9.91 -15.41 22.88
N TRP A 208 8.98 -16.25 23.32
CA TRP A 208 7.78 -16.63 22.53
C TRP A 208 6.86 -15.46 22.17
N TRP A 209 6.84 -14.39 22.97
CA TRP A 209 5.99 -13.20 22.79
C TRP A 209 6.54 -12.23 21.73
N LEU A 210 7.83 -12.36 21.34
CA LEU A 210 8.49 -11.39 20.46
C LEU A 210 7.82 -11.28 19.08
N TYR A 211 7.33 -12.39 18.56
CA TYR A 211 6.55 -12.40 17.32
C TYR A 211 5.30 -11.51 17.44
N PHE A 212 4.56 -11.62 18.53
CA PHE A 212 3.34 -10.83 18.72
C PHE A 212 3.64 -9.34 18.80
N ALA A 213 4.71 -8.95 19.46
CA ALA A 213 5.09 -7.56 19.65
C ALA A 213 5.78 -6.92 18.44
N LEU A 214 6.71 -7.63 17.78
CA LEU A 214 7.48 -7.09 16.65
C LEU A 214 6.84 -7.36 15.29
N TRP A 215 5.97 -8.36 15.20
CA TRP A 215 5.42 -8.78 13.91
C TRP A 215 3.92 -8.56 13.82
N LEU A 216 3.16 -9.20 14.67
CA LEU A 216 1.70 -9.18 14.58
C LEU A 216 1.10 -7.82 14.97
N LEU A 217 1.59 -7.22 16.05
CA LEU A 217 1.10 -5.91 16.51
C LEU A 217 1.31 -4.81 15.45
N PRO A 218 2.47 -4.65 14.81
CA PRO A 218 2.63 -3.70 13.72
C PRO A 218 1.68 -3.93 12.54
N ILE A 219 1.40 -5.16 12.14
CA ILE A 219 0.43 -5.45 11.08
C ILE A 219 -0.92 -4.83 11.41
N PHE A 220 -1.37 -4.93 12.65
CA PHE A 220 -2.70 -4.46 13.06
C PHE A 220 -2.76 -2.98 13.44
N THR A 221 -1.63 -2.33 13.66
CA THR A 221 -1.53 -0.96 14.16
C THR A 221 -0.76 -0.07 13.20
N THR A 222 0.55 0.10 13.43
CA THR A 222 1.41 1.03 12.69
C THR A 222 1.50 0.70 11.20
N GLY A 223 1.59 -0.57 10.82
CA GLY A 223 1.61 -0.99 9.42
C GLY A 223 0.30 -0.66 8.70
N THR A 224 -0.84 -0.97 9.32
CA THR A 224 -2.16 -0.59 8.80
C THR A 224 -2.28 0.93 8.70
N PHE A 225 -1.89 1.69 9.73
CA PHE A 225 -1.88 3.14 9.69
C PHE A 225 -1.04 3.70 8.53
N LEU A 226 0.19 3.21 8.35
CA LEU A 226 1.07 3.68 7.27
C LEU A 226 0.50 3.34 5.88
N GLY A 227 -0.08 2.15 5.72
CA GLY A 227 -0.73 1.76 4.47
C GLY A 227 -1.91 2.65 4.11
N PHE A 228 -2.79 2.94 5.08
CA PHE A 228 -3.92 3.85 4.87
C PHE A 228 -3.46 5.30 4.66
N LEU A 229 -2.48 5.77 5.42
CA LEU A 229 -1.94 7.12 5.23
C LEU A 229 -1.34 7.29 3.83
N ARG A 230 -0.61 6.27 3.35
CA ARG A 230 -0.08 6.27 2.01
C ARG A 230 -1.19 6.29 0.96
N GLY A 231 -2.11 5.31 0.99
CA GLY A 231 -3.21 5.25 0.04
C GLY A 231 -4.05 6.55 0.03
N PHE A 232 -4.23 7.17 1.20
CA PHE A 232 -4.86 8.48 1.31
C PHE A 232 -4.09 9.56 0.55
N VAL A 233 -2.78 9.69 0.74
CA VAL A 233 -1.98 10.73 0.06
C VAL A 233 -1.88 10.47 -1.43
N ASP A 234 -1.83 9.21 -1.84
CA ASP A 234 -1.69 8.81 -3.24
C ASP A 234 -2.97 9.07 -4.06
N HIS A 235 -4.15 9.14 -3.41
CA HIS A 235 -5.44 9.24 -4.11
C HIS A 235 -6.39 10.33 -3.62
N ALA A 236 -6.15 10.93 -2.44
CA ALA A 236 -7.03 12.00 -1.96
C ALA A 236 -6.82 13.30 -2.72
N ARG A 237 -7.91 14.06 -2.89
CA ARG A 237 -7.91 15.32 -3.64
C ARG A 237 -7.91 16.53 -2.72
N LEU A 238 -7.27 17.58 -3.18
CA LEU A 238 -7.50 18.95 -2.72
C LEU A 238 -8.63 19.59 -3.55
N LYS A 239 -9.20 20.68 -3.05
CA LYS A 239 -10.27 21.39 -3.79
C LYS A 239 -9.81 21.84 -5.17
N ASP A 240 -8.56 22.26 -5.28
CA ASP A 240 -7.97 22.78 -6.51
C ASP A 240 -7.63 21.66 -7.52
N ASP A 241 -7.72 20.38 -7.10
CA ASP A 241 -7.49 19.21 -7.96
C ASP A 241 -8.76 18.78 -8.75
N GLN A 242 -9.89 19.54 -8.66
CA GLN A 242 -11.20 19.06 -9.11
C GLN A 242 -11.32 18.85 -10.62
N ASP A 243 -10.52 19.57 -11.42
CA ASP A 243 -10.60 19.54 -12.88
C ASP A 243 -9.59 18.59 -13.54
N GLY A 244 -8.89 17.77 -12.74
CA GLY A 244 -7.88 16.83 -13.23
C GLY A 244 -8.46 15.54 -13.80
N PRO A 245 -7.72 14.88 -14.73
CA PRO A 245 -8.09 13.57 -15.26
C PRO A 245 -8.25 12.55 -14.14
N MET A 246 -9.11 11.55 -14.34
CA MET A 246 -9.50 10.60 -13.29
C MET A 246 -9.79 11.33 -11.98
N GLU A 247 -10.41 12.51 -12.12
CA GLU A 247 -10.80 13.37 -11.01
C GLU A 247 -9.64 13.77 -10.08
N GLY A 248 -8.42 13.93 -10.60
CA GLY A 248 -7.24 14.34 -9.83
C GLY A 248 -6.73 13.31 -8.83
N ARG A 249 -6.94 12.03 -9.06
CA ARG A 249 -6.56 10.94 -8.16
C ARG A 249 -5.26 10.24 -8.51
N LEU A 250 -4.62 10.61 -9.61
CA LEU A 250 -3.30 10.12 -9.99
C LEU A 250 -2.23 11.09 -9.48
N VAL A 251 -1.53 10.70 -8.43
CA VAL A 251 -0.59 11.59 -7.73
C VAL A 251 0.82 11.00 -7.71
N THR A 252 1.81 11.87 -7.98
CA THR A 252 3.23 11.62 -7.77
C THR A 252 3.77 12.60 -6.74
N VAL A 253 4.58 12.11 -5.78
CA VAL A 253 5.20 12.95 -4.76
C VAL A 253 6.69 13.10 -5.04
N LEU A 254 7.14 14.35 -5.28
CA LEU A 254 8.50 14.60 -5.78
C LEU A 254 9.56 14.56 -4.66
N ASN A 255 9.39 15.41 -3.64
CA ASN A 255 10.38 15.62 -2.58
C ASN A 255 10.03 14.78 -1.34
N VAL A 256 10.46 13.52 -1.36
CA VAL A 256 10.24 12.60 -0.26
C VAL A 256 11.50 12.53 0.60
N GLY A 257 11.41 13.08 1.83
CA GLY A 257 12.51 13.00 2.81
C GLY A 257 12.81 11.56 3.24
N PRO A 258 13.98 11.31 3.86
CA PRO A 258 14.45 9.95 4.18
C PRO A 258 13.46 9.12 5.00
N VAL A 259 12.84 9.72 6.01
CA VAL A 259 11.86 9.02 6.86
C VAL A 259 10.62 8.63 6.06
N ALA A 260 10.06 9.55 5.29
CA ALA A 260 8.89 9.26 4.46
C ALA A 260 9.23 8.24 3.36
N ARG A 261 10.41 8.32 2.75
CA ARG A 261 10.89 7.32 1.79
C ARG A 261 11.00 5.92 2.41
N TRP A 262 11.47 5.86 3.65
CA TRP A 262 11.63 4.61 4.38
C TRP A 262 10.31 3.94 4.74
N TYR A 263 9.28 4.72 5.12
CA TYR A 263 8.01 4.21 5.64
C TYR A 263 6.83 4.28 4.65
N LEU A 264 6.77 5.32 3.82
CA LEU A 264 5.61 5.57 2.94
C LEU A 264 5.90 5.29 1.47
N ALA A 265 7.16 5.41 1.04
CA ALA A 265 7.52 5.26 -0.36
C ALA A 265 8.73 4.33 -0.58
N PRO A 266 8.75 3.10 0.01
CA PRO A 266 9.83 2.17 -0.27
C PRO A 266 9.86 1.86 -1.77
N PHE A 267 11.06 1.60 -2.32
CA PHE A 267 11.24 1.25 -3.73
C PHE A 267 10.64 2.27 -4.71
N ASP A 268 10.81 3.56 -4.42
CA ASP A 268 10.35 4.68 -5.25
C ASP A 268 8.84 4.67 -5.59
N PHE A 269 8.03 4.01 -4.77
CA PHE A 269 6.57 4.07 -4.87
C PHE A 269 5.97 5.47 -4.65
N LYS A 270 6.80 6.50 -4.51
CA LYS A 270 6.39 7.90 -4.63
C LYS A 270 5.86 8.27 -6.02
N TYR A 271 6.25 7.49 -7.05
CA TYR A 271 5.79 7.63 -8.43
C TYR A 271 4.50 6.82 -8.67
N HIS A 272 3.51 7.05 -7.83
CA HIS A 272 2.28 6.25 -7.84
C HIS A 272 1.40 6.50 -9.07
N ALA A 273 1.40 7.74 -9.59
CA ALA A 273 0.70 8.05 -10.84
C ALA A 273 1.30 7.30 -12.03
N GLU A 274 2.63 7.27 -12.14
CA GLU A 274 3.35 6.53 -13.18
C GLU A 274 3.06 5.04 -13.12
N HIS A 275 2.98 4.51 -11.89
CA HIS A 275 2.59 3.12 -11.68
C HIS A 275 1.16 2.86 -12.17
N HIS A 276 0.18 3.71 -11.85
CA HIS A 276 -1.18 3.56 -12.36
C HIS A 276 -1.27 3.66 -13.87
N LEU A 277 -0.47 4.54 -14.50
CA LEU A 277 -0.43 4.71 -15.94
C LEU A 277 0.26 3.52 -16.64
N PHE A 278 1.31 2.96 -16.04
CA PHE A 278 2.13 1.88 -16.60
C PHE A 278 2.41 0.79 -15.57
N PRO A 279 1.41 0.05 -15.09
CA PRO A 279 1.52 -0.82 -13.92
C PRO A 279 2.46 -2.02 -14.11
N THR A 280 2.78 -2.39 -15.35
CA THR A 280 3.73 -3.48 -15.65
C THR A 280 5.20 -3.03 -15.63
N VAL A 281 5.47 -1.74 -15.42
CA VAL A 281 6.83 -1.21 -15.27
C VAL A 281 7.30 -1.44 -13.83
N PRO A 282 8.42 -2.17 -13.62
CA PRO A 282 8.98 -2.39 -12.29
C PRO A 282 9.35 -1.08 -11.58
N HIS A 283 9.23 -1.07 -10.24
CA HIS A 283 9.46 0.11 -9.40
C HIS A 283 10.79 0.82 -9.68
N TYR A 284 11.88 0.09 -9.94
CA TYR A 284 13.22 0.66 -10.19
C TYR A 284 13.37 1.37 -11.55
N PHE A 285 12.33 1.36 -12.37
CA PHE A 285 12.23 2.15 -13.60
C PHE A 285 11.25 3.32 -13.50
N LEU A 286 10.53 3.49 -12.39
CA LEU A 286 9.50 4.52 -12.27
C LEU A 286 10.09 5.94 -12.30
N GLU A 287 11.29 6.17 -11.79
CA GLU A 287 11.96 7.47 -11.85
C GLU A 287 12.31 7.87 -13.29
N GLU A 288 12.79 6.92 -14.08
CA GLU A 288 13.07 7.15 -15.49
C GLU A 288 11.79 7.34 -16.29
N LEU A 289 10.77 6.52 -16.02
CA LEU A 289 9.44 6.70 -16.60
C LEU A 289 8.89 8.08 -16.30
N HIS A 290 8.94 8.56 -15.05
CA HIS A 290 8.55 9.91 -14.67
C HIS A 290 9.25 10.98 -15.54
N THR A 291 10.56 10.84 -15.71
CA THR A 291 11.36 11.78 -16.52
C THR A 291 10.91 11.83 -17.99
N ILE A 292 10.53 10.68 -18.55
CA ILE A 292 9.99 10.59 -19.92
C ILE A 292 8.61 11.24 -19.98
N LEU A 293 7.71 10.87 -19.06
CA LEU A 293 6.34 11.38 -19.05
C LEU A 293 6.26 12.90 -18.83
N GLN A 294 7.20 13.48 -18.07
CA GLN A 294 7.27 14.93 -17.86
C GLN A 294 7.56 15.72 -19.16
N LYS A 295 8.23 15.13 -20.14
CA LYS A 295 8.52 15.75 -21.42
C LYS A 295 7.31 15.80 -22.36
N ASN A 296 6.34 14.93 -22.15
CA ASN A 296 5.15 14.82 -22.99
C ASN A 296 3.97 15.58 -22.36
N SER A 297 3.62 16.75 -22.92
CA SER A 297 2.57 17.62 -22.40
C SER A 297 1.19 16.95 -22.37
N GLU A 298 0.92 16.06 -23.33
CA GLU A 298 -0.36 15.33 -23.40
C GLU A 298 -0.50 14.33 -22.27
N ILE A 299 0.58 13.64 -21.91
CA ILE A 299 0.56 12.70 -20.78
C ILE A 299 0.62 13.45 -19.46
N ARG A 300 1.44 14.51 -19.38
CA ARG A 300 1.66 15.28 -18.15
C ARG A 300 0.37 15.82 -17.55
N LYS A 301 -0.63 16.14 -18.34
CA LYS A 301 -1.94 16.62 -17.89
C LYS A 301 -2.78 15.54 -17.17
N HIS A 302 -2.40 14.25 -17.26
CA HIS A 302 -3.15 13.14 -16.68
C HIS A 302 -2.77 12.79 -15.23
N TYR A 303 -1.86 13.52 -14.61
CA TYR A 303 -1.51 13.28 -13.21
C TYR A 303 -1.00 14.55 -12.51
N ILE A 304 -1.05 14.51 -11.18
CA ILE A 304 -0.68 15.62 -10.31
C ILE A 304 0.69 15.35 -9.70
N CYS A 305 1.61 16.32 -9.77
CA CYS A 305 2.84 16.30 -9.00
C CYS A 305 2.67 17.13 -7.73
N ARG A 306 2.75 16.46 -6.57
CA ARG A 306 2.80 17.11 -5.27
C ARG A 306 4.23 17.27 -4.80
N ASN A 307 4.52 18.34 -4.10
CA ASN A 307 5.88 18.57 -3.62
C ASN A 307 6.28 17.57 -2.53
N SER A 308 5.47 17.40 -1.47
CA SER A 308 5.78 16.44 -0.39
C SER A 308 4.53 15.95 0.32
N TYR A 309 4.64 14.78 0.99
CA TYR A 309 3.59 14.26 1.86
C TYR A 309 3.18 15.25 2.96
N ALA A 310 4.17 15.88 3.61
CA ALA A 310 3.90 16.83 4.69
C ALA A 310 3.16 18.09 4.20
N GLN A 311 3.51 18.59 3.02
CA GLN A 311 2.83 19.73 2.43
C GLN A 311 1.37 19.39 2.08
N PHE A 312 1.13 18.25 1.42
CA PHE A 312 -0.22 17.79 1.12
C PHE A 312 -1.07 17.64 2.37
N LEU A 313 -0.55 16.97 3.42
CA LEU A 313 -1.29 16.80 4.67
C LEU A 313 -1.60 18.14 5.35
N LYS A 314 -0.69 19.10 5.28
CA LYS A 314 -0.92 20.46 5.80
C LYS A 314 -2.04 21.17 5.02
N GLU A 315 -2.00 21.13 3.69
CA GLU A 315 -3.00 21.75 2.82
C GLU A 315 -4.38 21.09 3.01
N TYR A 316 -4.42 19.75 3.04
CA TYR A 316 -5.64 19.01 3.32
C TYR A 316 -6.21 19.32 4.71
N TRP A 317 -5.35 19.40 5.74
CA TRP A 317 -5.76 19.80 7.10
C TRP A 317 -6.38 21.20 7.13
N HIS A 318 -5.78 22.16 6.45
CA HIS A 318 -6.35 23.49 6.32
C HIS A 318 -7.71 23.46 5.63
N GLN A 319 -7.82 22.69 4.57
CA GLN A 319 -9.09 22.55 3.83
C GLN A 319 -10.22 22.04 4.71
N ILE A 320 -10.03 20.95 5.47
CA ILE A 320 -11.08 20.34 6.29
C ILE A 320 -11.37 21.12 7.58
N ARG A 321 -10.41 21.89 8.11
CA ARG A 321 -10.58 22.70 9.32
C ARG A 321 -11.45 23.92 9.09
N TYR A 322 -11.40 24.50 7.91
CA TYR A 322 -12.10 25.74 7.57
C TYR A 322 -13.35 25.52 6.69
N GLN A 323 -13.72 24.27 6.43
CA GLN A 323 -15.03 24.00 5.84
C GLN A 323 -16.10 24.17 6.93
N PRO A 324 -17.11 25.04 6.73
CA PRO A 324 -18.29 24.99 7.57
C PRO A 324 -18.92 23.61 7.43
N ALA A 325 -19.34 23.03 8.56
CA ALA A 325 -20.13 21.81 8.54
C ALA A 325 -21.31 22.04 7.57
N THR A 326 -21.29 21.34 6.43
CA THR A 326 -22.41 21.36 5.51
C THR A 326 -23.60 20.82 6.30
N VAL A 327 -24.58 21.71 6.54
CA VAL A 327 -25.89 21.32 7.07
C VAL A 327 -26.37 20.21 6.15
N SER A 328 -26.55 19.01 6.72
CA SER A 328 -27.21 17.92 6.01
C SER A 328 -28.58 18.45 5.59
N GLU A 329 -28.76 18.72 4.31
CA GLU A 329 -30.11 18.83 3.75
C GLU A 329 -30.73 17.44 3.92
N GLN A 330 -31.47 17.31 5.03
CA GLN A 330 -32.51 16.32 5.18
C GLN A 330 -33.64 16.77 4.25
N GLY A 331 -33.85 16.04 3.19
CA GLY A 331 -34.98 16.11 2.30
C GLY A 331 -35.30 14.69 1.84
#